data_f282dd7876730ed8cdd63472333f3d31
#
_entry.id   f282dd7876730ed8cdd63472333f3d31
#
_cell.length_a   1.000
_cell.length_b   1.000
_cell.length_c   1.000
_cell.angle_alpha   90.00
_cell.angle_beta   90.00
_cell.angle_gamma   90.00
#
_symmetry.space_group_name_H-M   'P 1'
#
loop_
_entity.id
_entity.type
_entity.pdbx_description
1 polymer ?
#
loop_
_entity_poly.entity_id
_entity_poly.type
_entity_poly.pdbx_seq_one_letter_code
_entity_poly.pdbx_strand_id
1 'polypeptide(L)'
;MIVRDEETYLAQCFDSVKDVVDEIIVVDTGSTDQTPNICQNYNVRFYSYPWDDDFSKARNYSISFAQSEWILVLDADEMIAPAEKQDFFTFLEHATSDSFLVTIHNFTGLLEDGEYSIHQSLRIFRNHQGYCFQGAIHEQVVSCDHTDQSLTCEVSPIIIHHFGYLTKVIDIKGKRSRNLPLLQKQLEEEPNNSFVLFNLGNEYAALEQYEQALKLYQLAKLNIDDQAAFTAYLYFRMVMCYSYLGRNQEAVSLANEVQVEFPNF
;
A
#
# COMPACT_ATOMS: atom_id res chain seq x y z
N MET A 1 11.57 5.92 -3.06
CA MET A 1 10.91 5.62 -1.76
C MET A 1 10.81 6.86 -0.89
N ILE A 2 9.89 6.86 0.08
CA ILE A 2 9.82 7.83 1.18
C ILE A 2 10.17 7.11 2.48
N VAL A 3 10.86 7.77 3.40
CA VAL A 3 11.34 7.15 4.64
C VAL A 3 11.12 8.05 5.86
N ARG A 4 10.93 7.42 7.03
CA ARG A 4 10.97 8.07 8.34
C ARG A 4 11.26 7.05 9.43
N ASP A 5 12.42 7.19 10.08
CA ASP A 5 12.88 6.31 11.18
C ASP A 5 12.90 4.82 10.77
N GLU A 6 13.64 4.49 9.68
CA GLU A 6 13.68 3.18 9.03
C GLU A 6 15.05 2.47 9.15
N GLU A 7 15.82 2.80 10.19
CA GLU A 7 17.18 2.26 10.38
C GLU A 7 17.27 0.74 10.41
N THR A 8 16.14 0.04 10.72
CA THR A 8 16.14 -1.39 10.92
C THR A 8 16.25 -2.18 9.61
N TYR A 9 15.53 -1.77 8.56
CA TYR A 9 15.39 -2.53 7.32
C TYR A 9 15.98 -1.85 6.09
N LEU A 10 16.20 -0.55 6.13
CA LEU A 10 16.59 0.25 4.97
C LEU A 10 17.84 -0.27 4.25
N ALA A 11 18.86 -0.71 5.00
CA ALA A 11 20.07 -1.28 4.41
C ALA A 11 19.78 -2.56 3.63
N GLN A 12 18.93 -3.44 4.16
CA GLN A 12 18.53 -4.68 3.49
C GLN A 12 17.68 -4.38 2.24
N CYS A 13 16.78 -3.38 2.31
CA CYS A 13 16.03 -2.89 1.17
C CYS A 13 16.98 -2.48 0.04
N PHE A 14 17.97 -1.61 0.32
CA PHE A 14 18.96 -1.18 -0.67
C PHE A 14 19.76 -2.35 -1.25
N ASP A 15 20.24 -3.28 -0.41
CA ASP A 15 20.94 -4.46 -0.86
C ASP A 15 20.10 -5.37 -1.77
N SER A 16 18.77 -5.31 -1.63
CA SER A 16 17.88 -6.08 -2.48
C SER A 16 17.75 -5.50 -3.89
N VAL A 17 17.99 -4.20 -4.09
CA VAL A 17 17.71 -3.50 -5.35
C VAL A 17 18.94 -2.86 -6.02
N LYS A 18 20.05 -2.64 -5.32
CA LYS A 18 21.21 -1.89 -5.83
C LYS A 18 21.80 -2.42 -7.15
N ASP A 19 21.61 -3.71 -7.41
CA ASP A 19 22.09 -4.38 -8.64
C ASP A 19 20.95 -4.57 -9.67
N VAL A 20 19.76 -4.01 -9.38
CA VAL A 20 18.53 -4.20 -10.16
C VAL A 20 17.98 -2.88 -10.70
N VAL A 21 18.43 -1.74 -10.17
CA VAL A 21 17.96 -0.41 -10.58
C VAL A 21 19.14 0.48 -10.91
N ASP A 22 18.93 1.44 -11.84
CA ASP A 22 19.96 2.40 -12.25
C ASP A 22 20.15 3.53 -11.22
N GLU A 23 19.09 3.86 -10.49
CA GLU A 23 19.11 4.90 -9.46
C GLU A 23 18.20 4.55 -8.29
N ILE A 24 18.58 5.00 -7.10
CA ILE A 24 17.74 4.91 -5.90
C ILE A 24 17.48 6.34 -5.40
N ILE A 25 16.21 6.70 -5.30
CA ILE A 25 15.77 8.00 -4.81
C ILE A 25 15.08 7.80 -3.46
N VAL A 26 15.59 8.50 -2.46
CA VAL A 26 15.09 8.47 -1.09
C VAL A 26 14.67 9.87 -0.69
N VAL A 27 13.44 10.00 -0.22
CA VAL A 27 12.90 11.23 0.35
C VAL A 27 12.64 11.01 1.83
N ASP A 28 13.40 11.69 2.66
CA ASP A 28 13.27 11.65 4.10
C ASP A 28 12.25 12.68 4.60
N THR A 29 11.27 12.21 5.35
CA THR A 29 10.18 13.04 5.89
C THR A 29 10.40 13.46 7.33
N GLY A 30 11.65 13.43 7.80
CA GLY A 30 12.05 13.91 9.12
C GLY A 30 12.48 12.80 10.06
N SER A 31 13.38 11.92 9.62
CA SER A 31 14.00 10.89 10.46
C SER A 31 14.86 11.49 11.54
N THR A 32 14.85 10.84 12.70
CA THR A 32 15.64 11.21 13.88
C THR A 32 16.63 10.10 14.30
N ASP A 33 16.55 8.94 13.67
CA ASP A 33 17.40 7.77 13.87
C ASP A 33 18.60 7.72 12.90
N GLN A 34 19.18 6.55 12.64
CA GLN A 34 20.31 6.35 11.74
C GLN A 34 19.92 6.33 10.25
N THR A 35 18.67 6.51 9.88
CA THR A 35 18.20 6.50 8.50
C THR A 35 19.02 7.39 7.56
N PRO A 36 19.29 8.69 7.88
CA PRO A 36 20.11 9.54 7.01
C PRO A 36 21.56 9.03 6.85
N ASN A 37 22.13 8.48 7.92
CA ASN A 37 23.50 7.97 7.90
C ASN A 37 23.60 6.69 7.04
N ILE A 38 22.57 5.82 7.08
CA ILE A 38 22.49 4.66 6.21
C ILE A 38 22.45 5.11 4.75
N CYS A 39 21.61 6.09 4.39
CA CYS A 39 21.53 6.61 3.03
C CYS A 39 22.87 7.13 2.51
N GLN A 40 23.69 7.78 3.36
CA GLN A 40 25.02 8.26 2.99
C GLN A 40 26.01 7.14 2.63
N ASN A 41 25.84 5.94 3.18
CA ASN A 41 26.72 4.79 2.93
C ASN A 41 26.37 4.06 1.62
N TYR A 42 25.22 4.39 0.99
CA TYR A 42 24.79 3.84 -0.27
C TYR A 42 24.80 4.92 -1.35
N ASN A 43 24.97 4.53 -2.60
CA ASN A 43 24.94 5.47 -3.73
C ASN A 43 23.47 5.86 -4.06
N VAL A 44 22.81 6.55 -3.13
CA VAL A 44 21.41 6.97 -3.26
C VAL A 44 21.31 8.48 -3.43
N ARG A 45 20.32 8.94 -4.18
CA ARG A 45 19.94 10.35 -4.27
C ARG A 45 19.00 10.67 -3.11
N PHE A 46 19.52 11.37 -2.11
CA PHE A 46 18.84 11.64 -0.85
C PHE A 46 18.31 13.07 -0.80
N TYR A 47 17.02 13.21 -0.50
CA TYR A 47 16.32 14.49 -0.41
C TYR A 47 15.52 14.56 0.89
N SER A 48 15.29 15.75 1.41
CA SER A 48 14.41 15.98 2.56
C SER A 48 13.11 16.62 2.09
N TYR A 49 12.00 16.19 2.68
CA TYR A 49 10.67 16.75 2.46
C TYR A 49 10.00 17.01 3.83
N PRO A 50 9.60 18.25 4.15
CA PRO A 50 8.89 18.50 5.39
C PRO A 50 7.55 17.80 5.38
N TRP A 51 7.31 16.93 6.36
CA TRP A 51 6.08 16.18 6.46
C TRP A 51 4.87 17.11 6.62
N ASP A 52 3.88 16.97 5.74
CA ASP A 52 2.66 17.79 5.67
C ASP A 52 1.39 16.95 5.73
N ASP A 53 1.45 15.78 6.38
CA ASP A 53 0.34 14.85 6.57
C ASP A 53 -0.25 14.28 5.26
N ASP A 54 0.57 14.14 4.23
CA ASP A 54 0.17 13.65 2.92
C ASP A 54 1.25 12.75 2.31
N PHE A 55 0.98 11.44 2.28
CA PHE A 55 1.89 10.47 1.69
C PHE A 55 2.03 10.64 0.18
N SER A 56 0.93 10.97 -0.53
CA SER A 56 0.96 11.12 -1.99
C SER A 56 1.87 12.25 -2.43
N LYS A 57 1.88 13.37 -1.72
CA LYS A 57 2.78 14.49 -2.02
C LYS A 57 4.24 14.12 -1.85
N ALA A 58 4.59 13.45 -0.75
CA ALA A 58 5.97 13.01 -0.51
C ALA A 58 6.41 11.99 -1.59
N ARG A 59 5.54 11.04 -1.99
CA ARG A 59 5.83 10.10 -3.08
C ARG A 59 5.95 10.80 -4.43
N ASN A 60 5.04 11.71 -4.77
CA ASN A 60 5.12 12.49 -6.01
C ASN A 60 6.38 13.35 -6.04
N TYR A 61 6.78 13.92 -4.92
CA TYR A 61 8.06 14.61 -4.81
C TYR A 61 9.23 13.67 -5.09
N SER A 62 9.20 12.42 -4.59
CA SER A 62 10.27 11.46 -4.90
C SER A 62 10.31 11.08 -6.39
N ILE A 63 9.15 10.90 -7.04
CA ILE A 63 9.07 10.57 -8.47
C ILE A 63 9.60 11.73 -9.33
N SER A 64 9.40 12.98 -8.92
CA SER A 64 9.85 14.15 -9.70
C SER A 64 11.36 14.20 -9.94
N PHE A 65 12.15 13.46 -9.19
CA PHE A 65 13.59 13.34 -9.36
C PHE A 65 14.01 12.15 -10.24
N ALA A 66 13.09 11.23 -10.56
CA ALA A 66 13.42 10.02 -11.29
C ALA A 66 13.76 10.35 -12.76
N GLN A 67 14.83 9.73 -13.26
CA GLN A 67 15.36 9.92 -14.61
C GLN A 67 15.28 8.65 -15.45
N SER A 68 15.18 7.48 -14.81
CA SER A 68 15.09 6.19 -15.49
C SER A 68 13.71 6.01 -16.15
N GLU A 69 13.62 5.10 -17.10
CA GLU A 69 12.42 4.83 -17.90
C GLU A 69 11.28 4.23 -17.06
N TRP A 70 11.61 3.44 -16.06
CA TRP A 70 10.67 2.77 -15.19
C TRP A 70 10.78 3.25 -13.75
N ILE A 71 9.66 3.29 -13.06
CA ILE A 71 9.58 3.53 -11.62
C ILE A 71 9.26 2.21 -10.93
N LEU A 72 10.10 1.82 -9.97
CA LEU A 72 9.78 0.81 -8.97
C LEU A 72 9.56 1.50 -7.62
N VAL A 73 8.39 1.31 -7.05
CA VAL A 73 8.05 1.85 -5.72
C VAL A 73 8.27 0.78 -4.67
N LEU A 74 9.12 1.09 -3.69
CA LEU A 74 9.39 0.26 -2.51
C LEU A 74 9.28 1.09 -1.23
N ASP A 75 8.79 0.47 -0.18
CA ASP A 75 8.91 0.96 1.18
C ASP A 75 10.21 0.44 1.82
N ALA A 76 10.69 1.10 2.87
CA ALA A 76 12.01 0.79 3.45
C ALA A 76 12.08 -0.60 4.11
N ASP A 77 10.93 -1.16 4.49
CA ASP A 77 10.76 -2.48 5.07
C ASP A 77 10.35 -3.56 4.03
N GLU A 78 10.53 -3.23 2.72
CA GLU A 78 10.28 -4.13 1.60
C GLU A 78 11.58 -4.53 0.88
N MET A 79 11.62 -5.74 0.32
CA MET A 79 12.74 -6.27 -0.46
C MET A 79 12.24 -7.05 -1.67
N ILE A 80 12.92 -6.92 -2.82
CA ILE A 80 12.70 -7.85 -3.94
C ILE A 80 13.18 -9.25 -3.51
N ALA A 81 12.35 -10.27 -3.75
CA ALA A 81 12.73 -11.65 -3.45
C ALA A 81 14.00 -12.05 -4.25
N PRO A 82 14.93 -12.76 -3.63
CA PRO A 82 16.25 -13.07 -4.26
C PRO A 82 16.16 -13.80 -5.60
N ALA A 83 15.13 -14.64 -5.78
CA ALA A 83 14.92 -15.39 -7.02
C ALA A 83 14.53 -14.50 -8.21
N GLU A 84 13.95 -13.33 -7.94
CA GLU A 84 13.35 -12.46 -8.97
C GLU A 84 14.33 -11.44 -9.56
N LYS A 85 15.51 -11.27 -8.94
CA LYS A 85 16.47 -10.25 -9.38
C LYS A 85 16.98 -10.47 -10.81
N GLN A 86 17.19 -11.72 -11.21
CA GLN A 86 17.76 -12.07 -12.49
C GLN A 86 16.78 -11.85 -13.66
N ASP A 87 15.48 -11.96 -13.37
CA ASP A 87 14.42 -11.88 -14.37
C ASP A 87 13.85 -10.46 -14.52
N PHE A 88 14.18 -9.55 -13.58
CA PHE A 88 13.62 -8.20 -13.52
C PHE A 88 13.89 -7.39 -14.81
N PHE A 89 15.15 -7.34 -15.27
CA PHE A 89 15.51 -6.62 -16.49
C PHE A 89 14.88 -7.25 -17.73
N THR A 90 14.97 -8.59 -17.85
CA THR A 90 14.39 -9.32 -18.97
C THR A 90 12.88 -9.09 -19.07
N PHE A 91 12.21 -9.05 -17.92
CA PHE A 91 10.79 -8.74 -17.83
C PHE A 91 10.48 -7.35 -18.36
N LEU A 92 11.19 -6.30 -17.91
CA LEU A 92 10.96 -4.93 -18.33
C LEU A 92 11.32 -4.67 -19.80
N GLU A 93 12.36 -5.33 -20.34
CA GLU A 93 12.73 -5.24 -21.76
C GLU A 93 11.61 -5.76 -22.69
N HIS A 94 10.83 -6.73 -22.23
CA HIS A 94 9.74 -7.33 -23.01
C HIS A 94 8.34 -6.86 -22.57
N ALA A 95 8.28 -5.85 -21.69
CA ALA A 95 7.04 -5.34 -21.16
C ALA A 95 6.16 -4.71 -22.25
N THR A 96 4.91 -5.16 -22.34
CA THR A 96 3.89 -4.67 -23.27
C THR A 96 2.91 -3.69 -22.63
N SER A 97 2.84 -3.66 -21.32
CA SER A 97 2.02 -2.76 -20.52
C SER A 97 2.86 -1.64 -19.92
N ASP A 98 2.26 -0.51 -19.62
CA ASP A 98 2.93 0.64 -18.99
C ASP A 98 2.90 0.59 -17.46
N SER A 99 2.18 -0.36 -16.88
CA SER A 99 2.10 -0.52 -15.43
C SER A 99 1.83 -1.96 -15.01
N PHE A 100 2.37 -2.33 -13.84
CA PHE A 100 2.31 -3.70 -13.35
C PHE A 100 2.01 -3.76 -11.86
N LEU A 101 1.11 -4.68 -11.52
CA LEU A 101 0.92 -5.17 -10.17
C LEU A 101 2.08 -6.09 -9.79
N VAL A 102 2.59 -5.95 -8.59
CA VAL A 102 3.54 -6.91 -8.00
C VAL A 102 2.86 -7.70 -6.90
N THR A 103 3.29 -8.93 -6.71
CA THR A 103 2.83 -9.77 -5.60
C THR A 103 3.63 -9.45 -4.35
N ILE A 104 2.96 -9.07 -3.26
CA ILE A 104 3.59 -8.73 -1.99
C ILE A 104 3.28 -9.82 -0.97
N HIS A 105 4.34 -10.42 -0.41
CA HIS A 105 4.27 -11.35 0.71
C HIS A 105 4.46 -10.56 2.01
N ASN A 106 3.38 -10.33 2.74
CA ASN A 106 3.42 -9.65 4.05
C ASN A 106 3.71 -10.66 5.13
N PHE A 107 4.94 -10.72 5.60
CA PHE A 107 5.33 -11.60 6.70
C PHE A 107 4.72 -11.13 8.00
N THR A 108 4.12 -12.07 8.74
CA THR A 108 3.41 -11.85 10.01
C THR A 108 3.99 -12.72 11.10
N GLY A 109 3.72 -12.42 12.35
CA GLY A 109 4.22 -13.22 13.47
C GLY A 109 5.73 -13.10 13.69
N LEU A 110 6.40 -14.22 13.85
CA LEU A 110 7.86 -14.31 13.87
C LEU A 110 8.35 -14.71 12.48
N LEU A 111 9.46 -14.13 12.03
CA LEU A 111 10.04 -14.45 10.72
C LEU A 111 10.35 -15.96 10.56
N GLU A 112 10.68 -16.62 11.65
CA GLU A 112 10.99 -18.05 11.72
C GLU A 112 9.79 -18.94 11.39
N ASP A 113 8.56 -18.46 11.61
CA ASP A 113 7.32 -19.18 11.33
C ASP A 113 7.01 -19.25 9.83
N GLY A 114 7.56 -18.31 9.03
CA GLY A 114 7.38 -18.26 7.59
C GLY A 114 5.94 -17.94 7.16
N GLU A 115 5.09 -17.48 8.08
CA GLU A 115 3.71 -17.12 7.79
C GLU A 115 3.64 -15.76 7.07
N TYR A 116 2.87 -15.70 5.99
CA TYR A 116 2.62 -14.45 5.28
C TYR A 116 1.23 -14.43 4.63
N SER A 117 0.70 -13.24 4.47
CA SER A 117 -0.46 -12.98 3.63
C SER A 117 -0.01 -12.42 2.28
N ILE A 118 -0.81 -12.66 1.24
CA ILE A 118 -0.52 -12.22 -0.13
C ILE A 118 -1.50 -11.14 -0.52
N HIS A 119 -0.99 -10.05 -1.12
CA HIS A 119 -1.80 -9.11 -1.87
C HIS A 119 -1.04 -8.61 -3.09
N GLN A 120 -1.75 -7.99 -4.03
CA GLN A 120 -1.16 -7.35 -5.20
C GLN A 120 -1.29 -5.83 -5.08
N SER A 121 -0.27 -5.12 -5.52
CA SER A 121 -0.24 -3.66 -5.53
C SER A 121 0.48 -3.15 -6.77
N LEU A 122 0.03 -2.03 -7.34
CA LEU A 122 0.73 -1.37 -8.44
C LEU A 122 2.01 -0.73 -7.89
N ARG A 123 3.15 -1.27 -8.31
CA ARG A 123 4.48 -0.88 -7.84
C ARG A 123 5.47 -0.57 -8.96
N ILE A 124 5.17 -0.99 -10.20
CA ILE A 124 6.03 -0.76 -11.36
C ILE A 124 5.22 -0.01 -12.40
N PHE A 125 5.73 1.12 -12.92
CA PHE A 125 5.09 1.88 -13.97
C PHE A 125 6.10 2.72 -14.77
N ARG A 126 5.73 3.08 -16.01
CA ARG A 126 6.54 3.93 -16.88
C ARG A 126 6.68 5.34 -16.29
N ASN A 127 7.90 5.84 -16.25
CA ASN A 127 8.17 7.23 -15.89
C ASN A 127 7.66 8.19 -16.98
N HIS A 128 7.27 9.40 -16.61
CA HIS A 128 6.81 10.47 -17.52
C HIS A 128 5.59 10.12 -18.38
N GLN A 129 4.77 9.16 -17.95
CA GLN A 129 3.50 8.78 -18.61
C GLN A 129 2.26 9.22 -17.82
N GLY A 130 2.38 10.29 -17.02
CA GLY A 130 1.27 10.86 -16.28
C GLY A 130 0.83 10.06 -15.06
N TYR A 131 1.62 9.09 -14.60
CA TYR A 131 1.35 8.39 -13.32
C TYR A 131 1.71 9.27 -12.14
N CYS A 132 0.83 9.30 -11.13
CA CYS A 132 1.06 9.97 -9.87
C CYS A 132 0.39 9.23 -8.73
N PHE A 133 0.75 9.56 -7.49
CA PHE A 133 0.04 9.13 -6.30
C PHE A 133 -1.08 10.09 -5.95
N GLN A 134 -2.23 9.56 -5.51
CA GLN A 134 -3.37 10.30 -5.00
C GLN A 134 -3.86 9.67 -3.69
N GLY A 135 -4.30 10.53 -2.75
CA GLY A 135 -4.74 10.17 -1.40
C GLY A 135 -3.70 10.50 -0.34
N ALA A 136 -4.13 11.23 0.70
CA ALA A 136 -3.22 11.62 1.78
C ALA A 136 -2.68 10.41 2.56
N ILE A 137 -3.47 9.34 2.63
CA ILE A 137 -3.10 8.05 3.22
C ILE A 137 -3.73 6.92 2.41
N HIS A 138 -3.11 5.72 2.42
CA HIS A 138 -3.44 4.61 1.52
C HIS A 138 -3.42 5.04 0.06
N GLU A 139 -2.45 5.89 -0.25
CA GLU A 139 -2.26 6.51 -1.54
C GLU A 139 -2.15 5.47 -2.67
N GLN A 140 -2.83 5.74 -3.76
CA GLN A 140 -2.87 4.88 -4.92
C GLN A 140 -2.23 5.55 -6.13
N VAL A 141 -1.62 4.75 -7.00
CA VAL A 141 -1.13 5.23 -8.29
C VAL A 141 -2.32 5.38 -9.24
N VAL A 142 -2.47 6.57 -9.80
CA VAL A 142 -3.53 6.93 -10.75
C VAL A 142 -2.93 7.60 -11.98
N SER A 143 -3.71 7.74 -13.05
CA SER A 143 -3.36 8.61 -14.18
C SER A 143 -3.71 10.06 -13.84
N CYS A 144 -2.71 10.94 -13.80
CA CYS A 144 -2.90 12.37 -13.52
C CYS A 144 -3.22 13.21 -14.76
N ASP A 145 -3.02 12.69 -15.95
CA ASP A 145 -3.24 13.40 -17.20
C ASP A 145 -4.70 13.38 -17.68
N HIS A 146 -5.64 12.97 -16.81
CA HIS A 146 -7.08 12.98 -17.03
C HIS A 146 -7.56 12.35 -18.35
N THR A 147 -6.78 11.46 -18.93
CA THR A 147 -7.31 10.61 -19.99
C THR A 147 -8.14 9.52 -19.32
N ASP A 148 -9.40 9.42 -19.70
CA ASP A 148 -10.46 8.51 -19.21
C ASP A 148 -10.13 7.01 -19.46
N GLN A 149 -8.87 6.65 -19.51
CA GLN A 149 -8.41 5.29 -19.69
C GLN A 149 -8.20 4.68 -18.29
N SER A 150 -9.06 3.73 -17.96
CA SER A 150 -8.78 2.80 -16.85
C SER A 150 -7.36 2.25 -16.99
N LEU A 151 -6.55 2.40 -15.93
CA LEU A 151 -5.19 1.85 -15.90
C LEU A 151 -5.27 0.35 -16.22
N THR A 152 -4.77 -0.06 -17.37
CA THR A 152 -4.61 -1.47 -17.70
C THR A 152 -3.34 -1.95 -17.04
N CYS A 153 -3.47 -2.60 -15.89
CA CYS A 153 -2.34 -3.18 -15.17
C CYS A 153 -2.24 -4.66 -15.47
N GLU A 154 -1.07 -5.13 -15.84
CA GLU A 154 -0.75 -6.56 -15.90
C GLU A 154 -0.10 -6.99 -14.58
N VAL A 155 -0.12 -8.28 -14.29
CA VAL A 155 0.58 -8.84 -13.12
C VAL A 155 2.00 -9.18 -13.52
N SER A 156 2.98 -8.61 -12.83
CA SER A 156 4.39 -8.95 -13.02
C SER A 156 4.74 -10.27 -12.34
N PRO A 157 5.81 -10.95 -12.77
CA PRO A 157 6.36 -12.10 -12.05
C PRO A 157 7.07 -11.70 -10.75
N ILE A 158 7.27 -10.41 -10.49
CA ILE A 158 8.09 -9.91 -9.38
C ILE A 158 7.37 -10.09 -8.05
N ILE A 159 8.10 -10.61 -7.07
CA ILE A 159 7.64 -10.78 -5.69
C ILE A 159 8.40 -9.83 -4.78
N ILE A 160 7.68 -9.13 -3.94
CA ILE A 160 8.22 -8.28 -2.87
C ILE A 160 7.93 -8.93 -1.53
N HIS A 161 8.95 -9.04 -0.68
CA HIS A 161 8.83 -9.43 0.72
C HIS A 161 8.69 -8.18 1.59
N HIS A 162 7.64 -8.11 2.40
CA HIS A 162 7.35 -7.01 3.30
C HIS A 162 7.39 -7.47 4.76
N PHE A 163 8.22 -6.81 5.57
CA PHE A 163 8.50 -7.19 6.96
C PHE A 163 7.85 -6.26 7.99
N GLY A 164 7.14 -5.24 7.55
CA GLY A 164 6.48 -4.25 8.41
C GLY A 164 5.40 -4.79 9.33
N TYR A 165 4.94 -6.04 9.12
CA TYR A 165 3.94 -6.73 9.96
C TYR A 165 4.53 -7.77 10.92
N LEU A 166 5.85 -7.90 10.99
CA LEU A 166 6.48 -8.75 12.00
C LEU A 166 6.23 -8.21 13.42
N THR A 167 6.02 -9.10 14.38
CA THR A 167 5.64 -8.76 15.77
C THR A 167 6.58 -7.76 16.44
N LYS A 168 7.87 -7.78 16.08
CA LYS A 168 8.88 -6.86 16.59
C LYS A 168 8.82 -5.45 15.96
N VAL A 169 8.12 -5.30 14.84
CA VAL A 169 8.07 -4.06 14.03
C VAL A 169 6.78 -3.29 14.29
N ILE A 170 5.74 -4.00 14.76
CA ILE A 170 4.44 -3.39 14.97
C ILE A 170 4.45 -2.49 16.20
N ASP A 171 4.77 -1.23 16.04
CA ASP A 171 4.20 -0.18 16.87
C ASP A 171 2.78 0.14 16.36
N ILE A 172 1.87 -0.79 16.63
CA ILE A 172 0.46 -0.67 16.23
C ILE A 172 -0.14 0.64 16.75
N LYS A 173 0.28 1.11 17.92
CA LYS A 173 -0.19 2.37 18.50
C LYS A 173 0.27 3.58 17.69
N GLY A 174 1.53 3.61 17.25
CA GLY A 174 2.06 4.72 16.45
C GLY A 174 1.39 4.81 15.06
N LYS A 175 1.23 3.70 14.36
CA LYS A 175 0.59 3.68 13.03
C LYS A 175 -0.87 4.16 13.11
N ARG A 176 -1.66 3.67 14.07
CA ARG A 176 -3.07 4.05 14.23
C ARG A 176 -3.27 5.50 14.67
N SER A 177 -2.47 5.98 15.62
CA SER A 177 -2.54 7.38 16.07
C SER A 177 -2.23 8.36 14.94
N ARG A 178 -1.44 7.95 13.94
CA ARG A 178 -1.16 8.71 12.73
C ARG A 178 -2.29 8.58 11.69
N ASN A 179 -2.75 7.35 11.42
CA ASN A 179 -3.65 7.07 10.29
C ASN A 179 -5.06 7.62 10.52
N LEU A 180 -5.59 7.47 11.74
CA LEU A 180 -6.97 7.86 12.05
C LEU A 180 -7.27 9.35 11.77
N PRO A 181 -6.45 10.33 12.23
CA PRO A 181 -6.66 11.74 11.91
C PRO A 181 -6.57 12.04 10.41
N LEU A 182 -5.65 11.39 9.69
CA LEU A 182 -5.49 11.59 8.24
C LEU A 182 -6.73 11.13 7.46
N LEU A 183 -7.24 9.94 7.79
CA LEU A 183 -8.47 9.42 7.17
C LEU A 183 -9.70 10.29 7.51
N GLN A 184 -9.79 10.79 8.75
CA GLN A 184 -10.88 11.69 9.14
C GLN A 184 -10.84 12.99 8.33
N LYS A 185 -9.65 13.59 8.20
CA LYS A 185 -9.48 14.81 7.39
C LYS A 185 -9.81 14.54 5.92
N GLN A 186 -9.35 13.44 5.34
CA GLN A 186 -9.66 13.08 3.97
C GLN A 186 -11.17 12.85 3.77
N LEU A 187 -11.85 12.26 4.75
CA LEU A 187 -13.29 12.07 4.70
C LEU A 187 -14.07 13.40 4.78
N GLU A 188 -13.56 14.42 5.48
CA GLU A 188 -14.13 15.77 5.49
C GLU A 188 -14.07 16.42 4.10
N GLU A 189 -12.98 16.19 3.35
CA GLU A 189 -12.79 16.69 1.99
C GLU A 189 -13.61 15.90 0.96
N GLU A 190 -13.72 14.57 1.16
CA GLU A 190 -14.40 13.63 0.26
C GLU A 190 -15.43 12.75 1.02
N PRO A 191 -16.59 13.28 1.46
CA PRO A 191 -17.51 12.58 2.38
C PRO A 191 -18.11 11.28 1.84
N ASN A 192 -18.14 11.10 0.53
CA ASN A 192 -18.70 9.93 -0.15
C ASN A 192 -17.64 9.00 -0.76
N ASN A 193 -16.37 9.22 -0.49
CA ASN A 193 -15.31 8.37 -0.99
C ASN A 193 -15.37 6.99 -0.30
N SER A 194 -15.84 5.99 -1.04
CA SER A 194 -16.04 4.62 -0.54
C SER A 194 -14.74 3.97 -0.03
N PHE A 195 -13.61 4.28 -0.65
CA PHE A 195 -12.31 3.75 -0.23
C PHE A 195 -11.83 4.37 1.09
N VAL A 196 -12.02 5.66 1.28
CA VAL A 196 -11.72 6.35 2.56
C VAL A 196 -12.62 5.84 3.68
N LEU A 197 -13.92 5.68 3.41
CA LEU A 197 -14.88 5.10 4.35
C LEU A 197 -14.50 3.68 4.75
N PHE A 198 -14.10 2.85 3.78
CA PHE A 198 -13.63 1.48 4.02
C PHE A 198 -12.39 1.46 4.91
N ASN A 199 -11.38 2.27 4.60
CA ASN A 199 -10.13 2.32 5.38
C ASN A 199 -10.35 2.87 6.79
N LEU A 200 -11.19 3.89 6.95
CA LEU A 200 -11.56 4.41 8.27
C LEU A 200 -12.31 3.34 9.09
N GLY A 201 -13.18 2.56 8.43
CA GLY A 201 -13.84 1.41 9.04
C GLY A 201 -12.82 0.37 9.52
N ASN A 202 -11.76 0.09 8.75
CA ASN A 202 -10.69 -0.83 9.15
C ASN A 202 -9.95 -0.34 10.41
N GLU A 203 -9.67 0.97 10.52
CA GLU A 203 -9.04 1.52 11.73
C GLU A 203 -9.94 1.38 12.97
N TYR A 204 -11.25 1.66 12.85
CA TYR A 204 -12.18 1.46 13.96
C TYR A 204 -12.37 -0.02 14.31
N ALA A 205 -12.43 -0.92 13.33
CA ALA A 205 -12.50 -2.36 13.58
C ALA A 205 -11.25 -2.87 14.32
N ALA A 206 -10.08 -2.36 13.98
CA ALA A 206 -8.83 -2.68 14.64
C ALA A 206 -8.73 -2.12 16.08
N LEU A 207 -9.56 -1.13 16.42
CA LEU A 207 -9.78 -0.62 17.79
C LEU A 207 -10.94 -1.35 18.50
N GLU A 208 -11.47 -2.43 17.92
CA GLU A 208 -12.60 -3.21 18.42
C GLU A 208 -13.91 -2.38 18.52
N GLN A 209 -13.99 -1.24 17.83
CA GLN A 209 -15.17 -0.38 17.76
C GLN A 209 -16.07 -0.81 16.60
N TYR A 210 -16.58 -2.03 16.69
CA TYR A 210 -17.25 -2.73 15.58
C TYR A 210 -18.53 -2.05 15.10
N GLU A 211 -19.31 -1.39 15.99
CA GLU A 211 -20.49 -0.62 15.58
C GLU A 211 -20.13 0.59 14.71
N GLN A 212 -19.04 1.28 15.06
CA GLN A 212 -18.57 2.43 14.27
C GLN A 212 -17.99 1.97 12.93
N ALA A 213 -17.19 0.91 12.95
CA ALA A 213 -16.67 0.28 11.74
C ALA A 213 -17.80 -0.13 10.80
N LEU A 214 -18.82 -0.81 11.32
CA LEU A 214 -19.96 -1.29 10.53
C LEU A 214 -20.75 -0.14 9.88
N LYS A 215 -20.96 0.96 10.58
CA LYS A 215 -21.61 2.16 10.00
C LYS A 215 -20.81 2.71 8.82
N LEU A 216 -19.49 2.80 8.94
CA LEU A 216 -18.61 3.27 7.87
C LEU A 216 -18.60 2.32 6.68
N TYR A 217 -18.56 1.01 6.92
CA TYR A 217 -18.66 0.02 5.86
C TYR A 217 -20.00 0.07 5.14
N GLN A 218 -21.10 0.29 5.86
CA GLN A 218 -22.43 0.48 5.26
C GLN A 218 -22.48 1.72 4.36
N LEU A 219 -21.87 2.82 4.80
CA LEU A 219 -21.74 4.03 3.97
C LEU A 219 -20.82 3.78 2.76
N ALA A 220 -19.71 3.05 2.94
CA ALA A 220 -18.85 2.65 1.83
C ALA A 220 -19.63 1.81 0.80
N LYS A 221 -20.42 0.84 1.25
CA LYS A 221 -21.28 0.00 0.37
C LYS A 221 -22.26 0.82 -0.46
N LEU A 222 -22.80 1.90 0.09
CA LEU A 222 -23.74 2.78 -0.63
C LEU A 222 -23.08 3.63 -1.72
N ASN A 223 -21.79 3.86 -1.62
CA ASN A 223 -21.04 4.75 -2.51
C ASN A 223 -19.98 4.01 -3.35
N ILE A 224 -19.91 2.68 -3.24
CA ILE A 224 -18.90 1.90 -3.96
C ILE A 224 -19.32 1.70 -5.41
N ASP A 225 -18.32 1.71 -6.30
CA ASP A 225 -18.48 1.21 -7.65
C ASP A 225 -18.45 -0.34 -7.62
N ASP A 226 -19.36 -0.99 -8.32
CA ASP A 226 -19.49 -2.45 -8.37
C ASP A 226 -18.20 -3.16 -8.83
N GLN A 227 -17.32 -2.44 -9.52
CA GLN A 227 -16.03 -2.97 -10.00
C GLN A 227 -14.83 -2.63 -9.09
N ALA A 228 -15.06 -1.98 -7.95
CA ALA A 228 -13.96 -1.63 -7.06
C ALA A 228 -13.27 -2.88 -6.49
N ALA A 229 -11.95 -2.93 -6.62
CA ALA A 229 -11.13 -4.09 -6.23
C ALA A 229 -11.26 -4.52 -4.76
N PHE A 230 -11.72 -3.62 -3.87
CA PHE A 230 -11.90 -3.90 -2.46
C PHE A 230 -13.32 -4.32 -2.07
N THR A 231 -14.26 -4.46 -3.04
CA THR A 231 -15.68 -4.76 -2.76
C THR A 231 -15.85 -6.05 -1.96
N ALA A 232 -15.22 -7.14 -2.37
CA ALA A 232 -15.29 -8.40 -1.64
C ALA A 232 -14.72 -8.29 -0.21
N TYR A 233 -13.62 -7.54 -0.04
CA TYR A 233 -13.05 -7.28 1.28
C TYR A 233 -13.97 -6.43 2.17
N LEU A 234 -14.66 -5.45 1.60
CA LEU A 234 -15.65 -4.65 2.32
C LEU A 234 -16.74 -5.55 2.91
N TYR A 235 -17.32 -6.43 2.12
CA TYR A 235 -18.33 -7.37 2.59
C TYR A 235 -17.78 -8.31 3.66
N PHE A 236 -16.60 -8.86 3.44
CA PHE A 236 -15.94 -9.71 4.45
C PHE A 236 -15.78 -8.98 5.79
N ARG A 237 -15.33 -7.72 5.78
CA ARG A 237 -15.21 -6.90 7.00
C ARG A 237 -16.55 -6.65 7.68
N MET A 238 -17.61 -6.44 6.91
CA MET A 238 -18.97 -6.31 7.46
C MET A 238 -19.45 -7.60 8.14
N VAL A 239 -19.22 -8.77 7.50
CA VAL A 239 -19.55 -10.08 8.09
C VAL A 239 -18.80 -10.28 9.41
N MET A 240 -17.52 -9.96 9.45
CA MET A 240 -16.70 -10.04 10.68
C MET A 240 -17.25 -9.12 11.77
N CYS A 241 -17.60 -7.87 11.46
CA CYS A 241 -18.18 -6.94 12.42
C CYS A 241 -19.52 -7.47 12.98
N TYR A 242 -20.41 -7.96 12.12
CA TYR A 242 -21.67 -8.59 12.58
C TYR A 242 -21.40 -9.75 13.52
N SER A 243 -20.43 -10.59 13.22
CA SER A 243 -20.06 -11.74 14.07
C SER A 243 -19.54 -11.28 15.44
N TYR A 244 -18.61 -10.31 15.48
CA TYR A 244 -18.08 -9.77 16.75
C TYR A 244 -19.15 -9.07 17.60
N LEU A 245 -20.18 -8.50 16.97
CA LEU A 245 -21.31 -7.89 17.64
C LEU A 245 -22.39 -8.90 18.10
N GLY A 246 -22.19 -10.21 17.85
CA GLY A 246 -23.17 -11.26 18.16
C GLY A 246 -24.41 -11.25 17.24
N ARG A 247 -24.38 -10.47 16.15
CA ARG A 247 -25.47 -10.32 15.16
C ARG A 247 -25.35 -11.43 14.10
N ASN A 248 -25.37 -12.68 14.57
CA ASN A 248 -25.05 -13.86 13.75
C ASN A 248 -25.99 -14.09 12.56
N GLN A 249 -27.27 -13.71 12.69
CA GLN A 249 -28.23 -13.86 11.58
C GLN A 249 -27.87 -12.96 10.42
N GLU A 250 -27.49 -11.70 10.69
CA GLU A 250 -27.08 -10.73 9.68
C GLU A 250 -25.75 -11.14 9.07
N ALA A 251 -24.80 -11.66 9.90
CA ALA A 251 -23.53 -12.17 9.39
C ALA A 251 -23.74 -13.30 8.38
N VAL A 252 -24.57 -14.30 8.71
CA VAL A 252 -24.87 -15.42 7.81
C VAL A 252 -25.63 -14.97 6.56
N SER A 253 -26.61 -14.07 6.70
CA SER A 253 -27.37 -13.55 5.55
C SER A 253 -26.44 -12.85 4.56
N LEU A 254 -25.56 -11.96 5.05
CA LEU A 254 -24.60 -11.24 4.21
C LEU A 254 -23.56 -12.18 3.59
N ALA A 255 -23.05 -13.15 4.36
CA ALA A 255 -22.09 -14.12 3.83
C ALA A 255 -22.66 -14.94 2.68
N ASN A 256 -23.94 -15.37 2.76
CA ASN A 256 -24.61 -16.07 1.68
C ASN A 256 -24.82 -15.18 0.44
N GLU A 257 -25.15 -13.91 0.61
CA GLU A 257 -25.24 -12.93 -0.49
C GLU A 257 -23.88 -12.80 -1.21
N VAL A 258 -22.82 -12.59 -0.44
CA VAL A 258 -21.45 -12.39 -0.95
C VAL A 258 -20.92 -13.64 -1.66
N GLN A 259 -21.21 -14.83 -1.16
CA GLN A 259 -20.76 -16.07 -1.79
C GLN A 259 -21.37 -16.27 -3.18
N VAL A 260 -22.57 -15.73 -3.44
CA VAL A 260 -23.19 -15.76 -4.77
C VAL A 260 -22.51 -14.77 -5.72
N GLU A 261 -22.17 -13.59 -5.21
CA GLU A 261 -21.56 -12.50 -6.00
C GLU A 261 -20.06 -12.74 -6.24
N PHE A 262 -19.35 -13.28 -5.24
CA PHE A 262 -17.91 -13.53 -5.27
C PHE A 262 -17.60 -15.01 -4.95
N PRO A 263 -17.90 -15.96 -5.84
CA PRO A 263 -17.82 -17.39 -5.53
C PRO A 263 -16.39 -17.91 -5.27
N ASN A 264 -15.38 -17.14 -5.64
CA ASN A 264 -13.95 -17.50 -5.49
C ASN A 264 -13.26 -16.75 -4.35
N PHE A 265 -13.99 -15.99 -3.55
CA PHE A 265 -13.45 -15.19 -2.45
C PHE A 265 -13.55 -15.91 -1.10
#